data_509557d44903a1bfd7095700e7b11df8
#
_entry.id   509557d44903a1bfd7095700e7b11df8
#
_cell.length_a   1.000
_cell.length_b   1.000
_cell.length_c   1.000
_cell.angle_alpha   90.00
_cell.angle_beta   90.00
_cell.angle_gamma   90.00
#
_symmetry.space_group_name_H-M   'P 1'
#
loop_
_entity.id
_entity.type
_entity.pdbx_description
1 polymer ?
#
loop_
_entity_poly.entity_id
_entity_poly.type
_entity_poly.pdbx_seq_one_letter_code
_entity_poly.pdbx_strand_id
1 'polypeptide(L)'
;MTDYVKFFRETSPYINRHRGKTFVIALPGEAICHPNFTHVIHDIALLNSLGMRIVLVHGARPQLDQRLEQQQLSLQYADHTPITDGQTMECVKDAVGSARISIESLLSMGLSNSPMHGARIRVVGGNFITAKPLGIRDGIDFQYSGEVRKIDRAGIQSQLDDNAIVLLSSLGYSPTGEAFNLSYEDVATQAAINLGAEKLIFLGADSGLSDANGKLIKSINLSQAQQRLEQEAFCGTLQGAYQAFLNGVPRCHLISFCADGALLG
;
A
#
# COMPACT_ATOMS: atom_id res chain seq x y z
N MET A 1 -38.30 6.40 11.25
CA MET A 1 -37.27 7.15 10.45
C MET A 1 -36.14 6.18 10.23
N THR A 2 -35.90 5.82 9.00
CA THR A 2 -35.09 4.66 8.60
C THR A 2 -33.68 4.78 9.13
N ASP A 3 -33.07 3.69 9.61
CA ASP A 3 -31.68 3.60 10.14
C ASP A 3 -30.64 4.23 9.22
N TYR A 4 -30.88 4.23 7.91
CA TYR A 4 -30.03 4.88 6.90
C TYR A 4 -29.87 6.39 7.08
N VAL A 5 -30.95 7.12 7.44
CA VAL A 5 -30.90 8.57 7.63
C VAL A 5 -30.08 8.91 8.87
N LYS A 6 -30.21 8.10 9.92
CA LYS A 6 -29.41 8.25 11.15
C LYS A 6 -27.93 8.00 10.85
N PHE A 7 -27.62 6.88 10.19
CA PHE A 7 -26.26 6.54 9.77
C PHE A 7 -25.61 7.66 8.93
N PHE A 8 -26.31 8.18 7.92
CA PHE A 8 -25.79 9.26 7.09
C PHE A 8 -25.50 10.54 7.89
N ARG A 9 -26.34 10.89 8.84
CA ARG A 9 -26.10 12.05 9.72
C ARG A 9 -24.93 11.86 10.65
N GLU A 10 -24.75 10.67 11.18
CA GLU A 10 -23.64 10.31 12.07
C GLU A 10 -22.30 10.21 11.32
N THR A 11 -22.30 9.80 10.05
CA THR A 11 -21.11 9.69 9.20
C THR A 11 -20.67 11.06 8.63
N SER A 12 -21.59 12.02 8.49
CA SER A 12 -21.34 13.33 7.89
C SER A 12 -20.14 14.10 8.50
N PRO A 13 -19.95 14.14 9.83
CA PRO A 13 -18.80 14.80 10.46
C PRO A 13 -17.46 14.15 10.06
N TYR A 14 -17.44 12.83 9.91
CA TYR A 14 -16.24 12.10 9.47
C TYR A 14 -15.89 12.46 8.04
N ILE A 15 -16.87 12.46 7.14
CA ILE A 15 -16.68 12.86 5.72
C ILE A 15 -16.14 14.29 5.64
N ASN A 16 -16.75 15.23 6.36
CA ASN A 16 -16.34 16.63 6.36
C ASN A 16 -14.90 16.83 6.89
N ARG A 17 -14.50 16.03 7.90
CA ARG A 17 -13.16 16.08 8.49
C ARG A 17 -12.08 15.58 7.51
N HIS A 18 -12.40 14.58 6.68
CA HIS A 18 -11.41 13.90 5.83
C HIS A 18 -11.48 14.30 4.36
N ARG A 19 -12.51 15.04 3.94
CA ARG A 19 -12.62 15.54 2.58
C ARG A 19 -11.40 16.38 2.20
N GLY A 20 -10.80 16.10 1.04
CA GLY A 20 -9.58 16.74 0.56
C GLY A 20 -8.29 16.29 1.27
N LYS A 21 -8.36 15.39 2.24
CA LYS A 21 -7.20 14.81 2.91
C LYS A 21 -6.64 13.64 2.11
N THR A 22 -5.33 13.48 2.14
CA THR A 22 -4.64 12.39 1.45
C THR A 22 -4.55 11.17 2.37
N PHE A 23 -4.99 10.03 1.87
CA PHE A 23 -4.84 8.71 2.49
C PHE A 23 -3.91 7.88 1.61
N VAL A 24 -2.90 7.28 2.21
CA VAL A 24 -2.05 6.29 1.56
C VAL A 24 -2.49 4.92 2.05
N ILE A 25 -2.89 4.04 1.13
CA ILE A 25 -3.38 2.70 1.42
C ILE A 25 -2.42 1.69 0.79
N ALA A 26 -1.80 0.87 1.61
CA ALA A 26 -0.85 -0.14 1.21
C ALA A 26 -1.53 -1.52 1.13
N LEU A 27 -1.53 -2.10 -0.06
CA LEU A 27 -2.14 -3.37 -0.42
C LEU A 27 -1.04 -4.43 -0.59
N PRO A 28 -0.93 -5.44 0.26
CA PRO A 28 -0.04 -6.56 0.00
C PRO A 28 -0.54 -7.37 -1.20
N GLY A 29 0.34 -8.10 -1.87
CA GLY A 29 -0.02 -8.94 -3.02
C GLY A 29 -1.06 -10.00 -2.69
N GLU A 30 -1.09 -10.47 -1.43
CA GLU A 30 -2.06 -11.41 -0.86
C GLU A 30 -3.48 -10.86 -0.88
N ALA A 31 -3.65 -9.57 -0.62
CA ALA A 31 -4.96 -8.92 -0.69
C ALA A 31 -5.56 -9.00 -2.09
N ILE A 32 -4.72 -8.86 -3.14
CA ILE A 32 -5.15 -8.91 -4.55
C ILE A 32 -5.68 -10.30 -4.92
N CYS A 33 -5.13 -11.35 -4.31
CA CYS A 33 -5.55 -12.74 -4.52
C CYS A 33 -6.74 -13.15 -3.65
N HIS A 34 -7.16 -12.33 -2.69
CA HIS A 34 -8.18 -12.69 -1.72
C HIS A 34 -9.60 -12.49 -2.26
N PRO A 35 -10.57 -13.38 -1.96
CA PRO A 35 -11.96 -13.24 -2.42
C PRO A 35 -12.63 -11.91 -2.04
N ASN A 36 -12.26 -11.31 -0.90
CA ASN A 36 -12.77 -10.01 -0.45
C ASN A 36 -12.17 -8.80 -1.19
N PHE A 37 -11.24 -9.02 -2.13
CA PHE A 37 -10.53 -7.92 -2.78
C PHE A 37 -11.47 -6.96 -3.52
N THR A 38 -12.51 -7.48 -4.15
CA THR A 38 -13.53 -6.65 -4.82
C THR A 38 -14.21 -5.69 -3.87
N HIS A 39 -14.52 -6.11 -2.63
CA HIS A 39 -15.11 -5.23 -1.62
C HIS A 39 -14.11 -4.17 -1.14
N VAL A 40 -12.85 -4.54 -0.93
CA VAL A 40 -11.78 -3.56 -0.63
C VAL A 40 -11.69 -2.48 -1.71
N ILE A 41 -11.76 -2.85 -2.99
CA ILE A 41 -11.77 -1.91 -4.10
C ILE A 41 -13.02 -1.03 -4.09
N HIS A 42 -14.19 -1.57 -3.76
CA HIS A 42 -15.43 -0.78 -3.61
C HIS A 42 -15.31 0.25 -2.48
N ASP A 43 -14.73 -0.13 -1.36
CA ASP A 43 -14.49 0.79 -0.23
C ASP A 43 -13.54 1.93 -0.63
N ILE A 44 -12.46 1.62 -1.34
CA ILE A 44 -11.53 2.61 -1.87
C ILE A 44 -12.22 3.57 -2.83
N ALA A 45 -13.04 3.05 -3.74
CA ALA A 45 -13.81 3.84 -4.68
C ALA A 45 -14.81 4.77 -3.97
N LEU A 46 -15.45 4.27 -2.91
CA LEU A 46 -16.36 5.06 -2.08
C LEU A 46 -15.62 6.18 -1.38
N LEU A 47 -14.47 5.91 -0.74
CA LEU A 47 -13.65 6.94 -0.10
C LEU A 47 -13.24 8.04 -1.09
N ASN A 48 -12.83 7.68 -2.30
CA ASN A 48 -12.52 8.64 -3.36
C ASN A 48 -13.75 9.47 -3.75
N SER A 49 -14.92 8.83 -3.93
CA SER A 49 -16.19 9.50 -4.26
C SER A 49 -16.66 10.46 -3.17
N LEU A 50 -16.32 10.20 -1.91
CA LEU A 50 -16.57 11.08 -0.77
C LEU A 50 -15.58 12.27 -0.69
N GLY A 51 -14.64 12.34 -1.63
CA GLY A 51 -13.71 13.46 -1.78
C GLY A 51 -12.40 13.29 -1.02
N MET A 52 -12.04 12.09 -0.59
CA MET A 52 -10.72 11.78 -0.06
C MET A 52 -9.72 11.57 -1.20
N ARG A 53 -8.51 12.08 -1.06
CA ARG A 53 -7.43 11.91 -2.03
C ARG A 53 -6.72 10.60 -1.76
N ILE A 54 -6.75 9.68 -2.71
CA ILE A 54 -6.27 8.31 -2.50
C ILE A 54 -4.98 8.04 -3.27
N VAL A 55 -3.98 7.59 -2.55
CA VAL A 55 -2.77 6.97 -3.09
C VAL A 55 -2.79 5.49 -2.70
N LEU A 56 -2.84 4.61 -3.69
CA LEU A 56 -2.71 3.17 -3.49
C LEU A 56 -1.27 2.76 -3.73
N VAL A 57 -0.75 1.91 -2.86
CA VAL A 57 0.56 1.27 -3.05
C VAL A 57 0.35 -0.22 -2.99
N HIS A 58 0.85 -0.96 -3.99
CA HIS A 58 0.65 -2.40 -4.00
C HIS A 58 1.97 -3.18 -4.00
N GLY A 59 1.98 -4.30 -3.28
CA GLY A 59 2.93 -5.38 -3.42
C GLY A 59 2.48 -6.39 -4.50
N ALA A 60 3.30 -7.40 -4.74
CA ALA A 60 3.01 -8.47 -5.70
C ALA A 60 3.70 -9.79 -5.31
N ARG A 61 3.80 -10.08 -4.00
CA ARG A 61 4.56 -11.24 -3.52
C ARG A 61 4.02 -12.59 -4.01
N PRO A 62 2.74 -12.93 -3.86
CA PRO A 62 2.23 -14.21 -4.36
C PRO A 62 2.33 -14.33 -5.88
N GLN A 63 2.13 -13.21 -6.60
CA GLN A 63 2.25 -13.16 -8.04
C GLN A 63 3.70 -13.40 -8.48
N LEU A 64 4.66 -12.90 -7.73
CA LEU A 64 6.09 -13.14 -7.96
C LEU A 64 6.45 -14.59 -7.67
N ASP A 65 6.03 -15.15 -6.52
CA ASP A 65 6.32 -16.53 -6.15
C ASP A 65 5.81 -17.51 -7.22
N GLN A 66 4.60 -17.27 -7.77
CA GLN A 66 4.07 -18.07 -8.87
C GLN A 66 4.96 -18.03 -10.14
N ARG A 67 5.52 -16.87 -10.48
CA ARG A 67 6.39 -16.74 -11.66
C ARG A 67 7.75 -17.36 -11.45
N LEU A 68 8.31 -17.23 -10.25
CA LEU A 68 9.55 -17.89 -9.89
C LEU A 68 9.42 -19.42 -9.96
N GLU A 69 8.32 -19.95 -9.43
CA GLU A 69 8.02 -21.39 -9.51
C GLU A 69 7.92 -21.87 -10.96
N GLN A 70 7.20 -21.15 -11.82
CA GLN A 70 7.08 -21.47 -13.25
C GLN A 70 8.44 -21.47 -13.96
N GLN A 71 9.37 -20.64 -13.56
CA GLN A 71 10.72 -20.56 -14.12
C GLN A 71 11.76 -21.39 -13.35
N GLN A 72 11.35 -22.14 -12.33
CA GLN A 72 12.21 -22.94 -11.45
C GLN A 72 13.31 -22.09 -10.77
N LEU A 73 12.98 -20.84 -10.47
CA LEU A 73 13.83 -19.90 -9.75
C LEU A 73 13.42 -19.84 -8.27
N SER A 74 14.36 -19.45 -7.41
CA SER A 74 14.12 -19.21 -5.98
C SER A 74 14.64 -17.84 -5.58
N LEU A 75 13.85 -17.10 -4.81
CA LEU A 75 14.28 -15.81 -4.28
C LEU A 75 15.18 -16.01 -3.07
N GLN A 76 16.38 -15.48 -3.14
CA GLN A 76 17.34 -15.48 -2.04
C GLN A 76 17.09 -14.28 -1.13
N TYR A 77 17.41 -14.41 0.15
CA TYR A 77 17.27 -13.37 1.15
C TYR A 77 18.54 -13.19 1.95
N ALA A 78 18.84 -11.94 2.29
CA ALA A 78 19.79 -11.59 3.32
C ALA A 78 19.13 -10.57 4.25
N ASP A 79 19.17 -10.81 5.55
CA ASP A 79 18.57 -9.96 6.58
C ASP A 79 17.14 -9.48 6.21
N HIS A 80 16.25 -10.44 5.93
CA HIS A 80 14.85 -10.22 5.51
C HIS A 80 14.65 -9.44 4.19
N THR A 81 15.73 -9.05 3.54
CA THR A 81 15.70 -8.30 2.27
C THR A 81 15.94 -9.25 1.10
N PRO A 82 15.10 -9.24 0.06
CA PRO A 82 15.32 -10.07 -1.11
C PRO A 82 16.58 -9.64 -1.87
N ILE A 83 17.32 -10.61 -2.42
CA ILE A 83 18.36 -10.38 -3.41
C ILE A 83 17.72 -10.59 -4.78
N THR A 84 17.63 -9.54 -5.57
CA THR A 84 16.96 -9.57 -6.87
C THR A 84 18.00 -9.58 -7.97
N ASP A 85 18.30 -10.74 -8.54
CA ASP A 85 19.15 -10.84 -9.71
C ASP A 85 18.40 -10.48 -11.01
N GLY A 86 19.08 -10.48 -12.15
CA GLY A 86 18.50 -10.09 -13.43
C GLY A 86 17.32 -10.97 -13.87
N GLN A 87 17.36 -12.27 -13.62
CA GLN A 87 16.26 -13.18 -13.98
C GLN A 87 15.06 -12.97 -13.04
N THR A 88 15.34 -12.87 -11.76
CA THR A 88 14.31 -12.54 -10.75
C THR A 88 13.66 -11.20 -11.05
N MET A 89 14.43 -10.20 -11.52
CA MET A 89 13.88 -8.87 -11.84
C MET A 89 12.87 -8.91 -13.00
N GLU A 90 13.06 -9.77 -14.00
CA GLU A 90 12.04 -9.97 -15.05
C GLU A 90 10.75 -10.56 -14.45
N CYS A 91 10.85 -11.55 -13.56
CA CYS A 91 9.68 -12.08 -12.83
C CYS A 91 8.99 -11.00 -11.97
N VAL A 92 9.76 -10.11 -11.33
CA VAL A 92 9.22 -8.98 -10.56
C VAL A 92 8.43 -8.03 -11.45
N LYS A 93 8.95 -7.64 -12.61
CA LYS A 93 8.27 -6.77 -13.57
C LYS A 93 6.92 -7.36 -14.02
N ASP A 94 6.92 -8.66 -14.36
CA ASP A 94 5.71 -9.38 -14.77
C ASP A 94 4.67 -9.46 -13.65
N ALA A 95 5.11 -9.80 -12.44
CA ALA A 95 4.26 -9.92 -11.27
C ALA A 95 3.62 -8.58 -10.90
N VAL A 96 4.43 -7.54 -10.82
CA VAL A 96 4.00 -6.17 -10.48
C VAL A 96 3.08 -5.61 -11.57
N GLY A 97 3.41 -5.82 -12.85
CA GLY A 97 2.57 -5.41 -13.98
C GLY A 97 1.19 -6.07 -13.94
N SER A 98 1.14 -7.37 -13.69
CA SER A 98 -0.11 -8.13 -13.55
C SER A 98 -0.95 -7.66 -12.35
N ALA A 99 -0.34 -7.46 -11.19
CA ALA A 99 -1.02 -6.95 -9.99
C ALA A 99 -1.62 -5.55 -10.25
N ARG A 100 -0.85 -4.66 -10.87
CA ARG A 100 -1.31 -3.31 -11.24
C ARG A 100 -2.53 -3.37 -12.15
N ILE A 101 -2.47 -4.15 -13.23
CA ILE A 101 -3.58 -4.28 -14.19
C ILE A 101 -4.83 -4.85 -13.51
N SER A 102 -4.68 -5.79 -12.58
CA SER A 102 -5.81 -6.32 -11.81
C SER A 102 -6.50 -5.24 -10.97
N ILE A 103 -5.74 -4.36 -10.31
CA ILE A 103 -6.27 -3.25 -9.53
C ILE A 103 -6.96 -2.23 -10.45
N GLU A 104 -6.31 -1.81 -11.54
CA GLU A 104 -6.85 -0.86 -12.52
C GLU A 104 -8.15 -1.38 -13.14
N SER A 105 -8.21 -2.67 -13.47
CA SER A 105 -9.39 -3.32 -14.04
C SER A 105 -10.58 -3.26 -13.07
N LEU A 106 -10.38 -3.58 -11.79
CA LEU A 106 -11.44 -3.53 -10.80
C LEU A 106 -11.91 -2.09 -10.51
N LEU A 107 -11.00 -1.12 -10.46
CA LEU A 107 -11.35 0.30 -10.29
C LEU A 107 -12.04 0.89 -11.53
N SER A 108 -11.95 0.22 -12.68
CA SER A 108 -12.64 0.61 -13.92
C SER A 108 -14.07 0.03 -14.02
N MET A 109 -14.52 -0.78 -13.05
CA MET A 109 -15.87 -1.32 -13.06
C MET A 109 -16.90 -0.21 -12.85
N GLY A 110 -17.96 -0.22 -13.66
CA GLY A 110 -19.07 0.74 -13.57
C GLY A 110 -20.44 0.05 -13.69
N LEU A 111 -20.57 -1.18 -13.17
CA LEU A 111 -21.80 -1.97 -13.28
C LEU A 111 -22.97 -1.27 -12.60
N SER A 112 -24.14 -1.28 -13.26
CA SER A 112 -25.37 -0.59 -12.84
C SER A 112 -25.85 -0.94 -11.44
N ASN A 113 -25.53 -2.14 -10.95
CA ASN A 113 -25.94 -2.64 -9.65
C ASN A 113 -24.77 -2.74 -8.63
N SER A 114 -23.68 -2.04 -8.87
CA SER A 114 -22.53 -2.01 -7.97
C SER A 114 -22.45 -0.70 -7.20
N PRO A 115 -21.75 -0.66 -6.04
CA PRO A 115 -21.45 0.58 -5.32
C PRO A 115 -20.70 1.62 -6.17
N MET A 116 -20.11 1.18 -7.30
CA MET A 116 -19.36 2.01 -8.25
C MET A 116 -20.22 2.54 -9.39
N HIS A 117 -21.54 2.32 -9.38
CA HIS A 117 -22.42 2.80 -10.44
C HIS A 117 -22.36 4.33 -10.58
N GLY A 118 -22.02 4.79 -11.80
CA GLY A 118 -21.85 6.22 -12.09
C GLY A 118 -20.55 6.84 -11.55
N ALA A 119 -19.73 6.10 -10.83
CA ALA A 119 -18.39 6.57 -10.43
C ALA A 119 -17.48 6.63 -11.67
N ARG A 120 -16.84 7.80 -11.86
CA ARG A 120 -15.83 8.02 -12.92
C ARG A 120 -14.46 8.05 -12.27
N ILE A 121 -13.95 6.87 -11.90
CA ILE A 121 -12.64 6.76 -11.28
C ILE A 121 -11.57 6.75 -12.37
N ARG A 122 -10.63 7.68 -12.23
CA ARG A 122 -9.40 7.67 -13.02
C ARG A 122 -8.28 7.12 -12.14
N VAL A 123 -7.58 6.10 -12.63
CA VAL A 123 -6.38 5.56 -11.98
C VAL A 123 -5.17 5.99 -12.78
N VAL A 124 -4.15 6.51 -12.10
CA VAL A 124 -2.92 6.97 -12.72
C VAL A 124 -1.73 6.32 -12.05
N GLY A 125 -0.99 5.53 -12.81
CA GLY A 125 0.32 5.00 -12.44
C GLY A 125 1.43 5.64 -13.28
N GLY A 126 2.67 5.58 -12.83
CA GLY A 126 3.80 6.13 -13.58
C GLY A 126 5.11 6.06 -12.82
N ASN A 127 6.08 6.84 -13.32
CA ASN A 127 7.45 6.90 -12.78
C ASN A 127 7.60 7.90 -11.62
N PHE A 128 6.65 7.90 -10.69
CA PHE A 128 6.65 8.81 -9.54
C PHE A 128 7.72 8.48 -8.49
N ILE A 129 8.36 7.30 -8.59
CA ILE A 129 9.32 6.81 -7.60
C ILE A 129 10.71 6.76 -8.23
N THR A 130 11.61 7.61 -7.76
CA THR A 130 13.05 7.44 -8.04
C THR A 130 13.63 6.50 -7.00
N ALA A 131 14.28 5.43 -7.47
CA ALA A 131 14.95 4.45 -6.64
C ALA A 131 16.47 4.64 -6.64
N LYS A 132 17.12 4.06 -5.65
CA LYS A 132 18.55 3.80 -5.63
C LYS A 132 18.79 2.33 -5.27
N PRO A 133 19.86 1.70 -5.78
CA PRO A 133 20.22 0.33 -5.40
C PRO A 133 20.58 0.26 -3.91
N LEU A 134 20.31 -0.89 -3.29
CA LEU A 134 20.84 -1.19 -1.96
C LEU A 134 22.36 -1.33 -1.97
N GLY A 135 22.91 -1.74 -3.11
CA GLY A 135 24.35 -1.95 -3.30
C GLY A 135 24.85 -3.18 -2.54
N ILE A 136 26.12 -3.12 -2.14
CA ILE A 136 26.76 -4.17 -1.36
C ILE A 136 26.65 -3.82 0.13
N ARG A 137 26.04 -4.72 0.93
CA ARG A 137 25.94 -4.60 2.40
C ARG A 137 26.46 -5.88 3.03
N ASP A 138 27.37 -5.78 3.97
CA ASP A 138 28.00 -6.92 4.67
C ASP A 138 28.57 -7.98 3.70
N GLY A 139 29.13 -7.53 2.56
CA GLY A 139 29.71 -8.38 1.54
C GLY A 139 28.72 -9.05 0.58
N ILE A 140 27.42 -8.77 0.70
CA ILE A 140 26.34 -9.31 -0.14
C ILE A 140 25.89 -8.23 -1.12
N ASP A 141 25.94 -8.54 -2.42
CA ASP A 141 25.42 -7.67 -3.48
C ASP A 141 23.91 -7.91 -3.64
N PHE A 142 23.10 -6.89 -3.38
CA PHE A 142 21.65 -6.94 -3.53
C PHE A 142 21.14 -6.70 -4.95
N GLN A 143 22.03 -6.41 -5.88
CA GLN A 143 21.79 -6.25 -7.32
C GLN A 143 20.63 -5.28 -7.63
N TYR A 144 19.49 -5.77 -8.15
CA TYR A 144 18.30 -4.96 -8.48
C TYR A 144 17.33 -4.74 -7.31
N SER A 145 17.68 -5.14 -6.10
CA SER A 145 16.94 -4.70 -4.92
C SER A 145 17.32 -3.26 -4.58
N GLY A 146 16.32 -2.44 -4.32
CA GLY A 146 16.50 -1.02 -4.10
C GLY A 146 15.71 -0.49 -2.92
N GLU A 147 15.87 0.79 -2.69
CA GLU A 147 15.09 1.57 -1.73
C GLU A 147 14.63 2.89 -2.36
N VAL A 148 13.59 3.49 -1.81
CA VAL A 148 13.07 4.77 -2.31
C VAL A 148 14.09 5.88 -2.05
N ARG A 149 14.52 6.55 -3.12
CA ARG A 149 15.38 7.73 -3.04
C ARG A 149 14.57 9.03 -2.98
N LYS A 150 13.49 9.09 -3.78
CA LYS A 150 12.67 10.28 -3.91
C LYS A 150 11.26 9.92 -4.41
N ILE A 151 10.26 10.58 -3.87
CA ILE A 151 8.88 10.58 -4.38
C ILE A 151 8.65 11.88 -5.15
N ASP A 152 8.10 11.80 -6.36
CA ASP A 152 7.64 12.98 -7.10
C ASP A 152 6.34 13.52 -6.51
N ARG A 153 6.49 14.28 -5.43
CA ARG A 153 5.36 14.90 -4.73
C ARG A 153 4.52 15.77 -5.65
N ALA A 154 5.15 16.59 -6.49
CA ALA A 154 4.43 17.54 -7.36
C ALA A 154 3.59 16.80 -8.41
N GLY A 155 4.16 15.78 -9.06
CA GLY A 155 3.46 14.97 -10.03
C GLY A 155 2.27 14.22 -9.40
N ILE A 156 2.46 13.59 -8.24
CA ILE A 156 1.37 12.91 -7.51
C ILE A 156 0.29 13.91 -7.10
N GLN A 157 0.67 15.05 -6.53
CA GLN A 157 -0.30 16.07 -6.07
C GLN A 157 -1.16 16.57 -7.21
N SER A 158 -0.58 16.83 -8.40
CA SER A 158 -1.33 17.23 -9.59
C SER A 158 -2.41 16.21 -9.98
N GLN A 159 -2.10 14.91 -9.91
CA GLN A 159 -3.09 13.87 -10.22
C GLN A 159 -4.19 13.78 -9.15
N LEU A 160 -3.84 13.95 -7.88
CA LEU A 160 -4.80 13.99 -6.78
C LEU A 160 -5.72 15.22 -6.85
N ASP A 161 -5.22 16.36 -7.33
CA ASP A 161 -6.00 17.58 -7.54
C ASP A 161 -7.03 17.41 -8.68
N ASP A 162 -6.72 16.56 -9.67
CA ASP A 162 -7.64 16.12 -10.72
C ASP A 162 -8.58 14.97 -10.27
N ASN A 163 -8.64 14.69 -8.96
CA ASN A 163 -9.44 13.62 -8.36
C ASN A 163 -9.11 12.20 -8.88
N ALA A 164 -7.91 11.98 -9.39
CA ALA A 164 -7.44 10.66 -9.75
C ALA A 164 -6.97 9.88 -8.50
N ILE A 165 -7.14 8.56 -8.54
CA ILE A 165 -6.44 7.65 -7.63
C ILE A 165 -5.03 7.44 -8.19
N VAL A 166 -4.00 7.73 -7.40
CA VAL A 166 -2.62 7.48 -7.81
C VAL A 166 -2.23 6.07 -7.36
N LEU A 167 -1.81 5.24 -8.32
CA LEU A 167 -1.39 3.86 -8.07
C LEU A 167 0.13 3.73 -8.18
N LEU A 168 0.77 3.46 -7.06
CA LEU A 168 2.21 3.23 -6.95
C LEU A 168 2.48 1.73 -6.82
N SER A 169 3.44 1.25 -7.58
CA SER A 169 3.90 -0.14 -7.54
C SER A 169 5.12 -0.29 -6.63
N SER A 170 5.44 -1.52 -6.22
CA SER A 170 6.69 -1.87 -5.53
C SER A 170 7.91 -1.87 -6.48
N LEU A 171 7.96 -0.89 -7.37
CA LEU A 171 9.05 -0.63 -8.32
C LEU A 171 9.44 0.84 -8.30
N GLY A 172 10.72 1.10 -8.50
CA GLY A 172 11.23 2.45 -8.72
C GLY A 172 12.28 2.48 -9.81
N TYR A 173 12.60 3.66 -10.29
CA TYR A 173 13.49 3.83 -11.43
C TYR A 173 14.71 4.68 -11.04
N SER A 174 15.90 4.26 -11.48
CA SER A 174 17.09 5.10 -11.36
C SER A 174 17.08 6.21 -12.42
N PRO A 175 17.86 7.29 -12.22
CA PRO A 175 18.07 8.29 -13.26
C PRO A 175 18.74 7.74 -14.52
N THR A 176 19.39 6.58 -14.45
CA THR A 176 20.04 5.87 -15.57
C THR A 176 19.07 4.94 -16.32
N GLY A 177 17.80 4.86 -15.88
CA GLY A 177 16.76 4.09 -16.57
C GLY A 177 16.62 2.64 -16.12
N GLU A 178 17.27 2.26 -15.02
CA GLU A 178 17.13 0.91 -14.45
C GLU A 178 15.94 0.83 -13.51
N ALA A 179 15.24 -0.30 -13.51
CA ALA A 179 14.17 -0.57 -12.56
C ALA A 179 14.72 -1.37 -11.37
N PHE A 180 14.23 -1.04 -10.17
CA PHE A 180 14.58 -1.71 -8.91
C PHE A 180 13.35 -2.26 -8.21
N ASN A 181 13.50 -3.45 -7.63
CA ASN A 181 12.51 -4.09 -6.77
C ASN A 181 12.55 -3.41 -5.39
N LEU A 182 11.42 -2.86 -4.96
CA LEU A 182 11.27 -2.13 -3.70
C LEU A 182 10.31 -2.85 -2.76
N SER A 183 10.47 -2.65 -1.45
CA SER A 183 9.41 -2.98 -0.49
C SER A 183 8.21 -2.06 -0.70
N TYR A 184 7.01 -2.63 -0.82
CA TYR A 184 5.79 -1.83 -0.93
C TYR A 184 5.52 -1.05 0.38
N GLU A 185 5.98 -1.57 1.52
CA GLU A 185 5.90 -0.89 2.81
C GLU A 185 6.78 0.37 2.82
N ASP A 186 8.00 0.28 2.27
CA ASP A 186 8.88 1.46 2.14
C ASP A 186 8.24 2.47 1.18
N VAL A 187 7.75 2.05 0.02
CA VAL A 187 7.07 2.94 -0.93
C VAL A 187 5.88 3.64 -0.26
N ALA A 188 5.04 2.90 0.46
CA ALA A 188 3.87 3.48 1.15
C ALA A 188 4.27 4.47 2.24
N THR A 189 5.28 4.13 3.02
CA THR A 189 5.83 4.96 4.08
C THR A 189 6.39 6.26 3.52
N GLN A 190 7.24 6.18 2.50
CA GLN A 190 7.84 7.35 1.86
C GLN A 190 6.79 8.21 1.14
N ALA A 191 5.81 7.61 0.50
CA ALA A 191 4.70 8.33 -0.10
C ALA A 191 3.90 9.09 0.96
N ALA A 192 3.55 8.44 2.08
CA ALA A 192 2.80 9.07 3.16
C ALA A 192 3.55 10.26 3.78
N ILE A 193 4.85 10.11 4.04
CA ILE A 193 5.71 11.17 4.59
C ILE A 193 5.81 12.34 3.62
N ASN A 194 6.17 12.07 2.37
CA ASN A 194 6.42 13.12 1.38
C ASN A 194 5.16 13.91 0.99
N LEU A 195 4.00 13.25 0.99
CA LEU A 195 2.71 13.88 0.68
C LEU A 195 2.07 14.56 1.89
N GLY A 196 2.58 14.35 3.10
CA GLY A 196 1.95 14.81 4.34
C GLY A 196 0.58 14.17 4.52
N ALA A 197 0.49 12.85 4.34
CA ALA A 197 -0.76 12.12 4.39
C ALA A 197 -1.42 12.23 5.78
N GLU A 198 -2.75 12.36 5.81
CA GLU A 198 -3.56 12.33 7.04
C GLU A 198 -3.57 10.93 7.66
N LYS A 199 -3.54 9.89 6.80
CA LYS A 199 -3.53 8.49 7.23
C LYS A 199 -2.61 7.67 6.33
N LEU A 200 -1.85 6.76 6.97
CA LEU A 200 -1.21 5.63 6.32
C LEU A 200 -1.92 4.36 6.80
N ILE A 201 -2.44 3.57 5.87
CA ILE A 201 -3.22 2.38 6.16
C ILE A 201 -2.52 1.19 5.51
N PHE A 202 -2.04 0.25 6.32
CA PHE A 202 -1.54 -1.03 5.86
C PHE A 202 -2.66 -2.07 5.96
N LEU A 203 -2.95 -2.73 4.85
CA LEU A 203 -3.83 -3.90 4.84
C LEU A 203 -3.00 -5.16 5.09
N GLY A 204 -3.48 -6.02 5.98
CA GLY A 204 -2.86 -7.31 6.29
C GLY A 204 -3.90 -8.43 6.34
N ALA A 205 -3.46 -9.68 6.47
CA ALA A 205 -4.38 -10.79 6.70
C ALA A 205 -5.02 -10.70 8.10
N ASP A 206 -4.21 -10.30 9.08
CA ASP A 206 -4.65 -10.13 10.46
C ASP A 206 -5.32 -8.77 10.67
N SER A 207 -6.18 -8.70 11.69
CA SER A 207 -6.91 -7.46 12.05
C SER A 207 -6.01 -6.39 12.72
N GLY A 208 -4.72 -6.61 12.79
CA GLY A 208 -3.74 -5.73 13.42
C GLY A 208 -2.78 -6.48 14.35
N LEU A 209 -2.15 -5.76 15.28
CA LEU A 209 -1.21 -6.34 16.24
C LEU A 209 -1.95 -7.07 17.35
N SER A 210 -1.44 -8.21 17.78
CA SER A 210 -1.95 -8.98 18.92
C SER A 210 -1.00 -8.92 20.11
N ASP A 211 -1.53 -9.07 21.32
CA ASP A 211 -0.74 -9.27 22.52
C ASP A 211 -0.27 -10.73 22.65
N ALA A 212 0.49 -11.02 23.70
CA ALA A 212 0.99 -12.37 23.98
C ALA A 212 -0.12 -13.44 24.17
N ASN A 213 -1.36 -13.02 24.41
CA ASN A 213 -2.52 -13.90 24.57
C ASN A 213 -3.36 -13.98 23.27
N GLY A 214 -2.87 -13.40 22.15
CA GLY A 214 -3.59 -13.39 20.87
C GLY A 214 -4.74 -12.37 20.80
N LYS A 215 -4.88 -11.45 21.77
CA LYS A 215 -5.91 -10.44 21.77
C LYS A 215 -5.47 -9.22 20.95
N LEU A 216 -6.38 -8.74 20.09
CA LEU A 216 -6.14 -7.55 19.26
C LEU A 216 -5.83 -6.31 20.11
N ILE A 217 -4.74 -5.66 19.79
CA ILE A 217 -4.34 -4.38 20.38
C ILE A 217 -4.91 -3.26 19.51
N LYS A 218 -5.86 -2.51 20.07
CA LYS A 218 -6.55 -1.44 19.34
C LYS A 218 -5.68 -0.23 19.02
N SER A 219 -4.69 0.05 19.86
CA SER A 219 -3.74 1.17 19.64
C SER A 219 -2.47 0.96 20.43
N ILE A 220 -1.35 1.40 19.88
CA ILE A 220 -0.06 1.47 20.55
C ILE A 220 0.50 2.87 20.40
N ASN A 221 1.28 3.31 21.37
CA ASN A 221 2.06 4.53 21.28
C ASN A 221 3.45 4.27 20.68
N LEU A 222 4.21 5.33 20.43
CA LEU A 222 5.57 5.24 19.85
C LEU A 222 6.51 4.34 20.64
N SER A 223 6.52 4.50 21.98
CA SER A 223 7.42 3.71 22.84
C SER A 223 7.10 2.21 22.76
N GLN A 224 5.81 1.86 22.73
CA GLN A 224 5.37 0.48 22.58
C GLN A 224 5.70 -0.09 21.18
N ALA A 225 5.58 0.75 20.14
CA ALA A 225 5.95 0.35 18.78
C ALA A 225 7.46 0.10 18.69
N GLN A 226 8.27 0.99 19.25
CA GLN A 226 9.73 0.83 19.31
C GLN A 226 10.13 -0.44 20.07
N GLN A 227 9.56 -0.67 21.25
CA GLN A 227 9.85 -1.85 22.05
C GLN A 227 9.54 -3.15 21.28
N ARG A 228 8.43 -3.18 20.54
CA ARG A 228 8.08 -4.34 19.71
C ARG A 228 9.06 -4.55 18.57
N LEU A 229 9.48 -3.50 17.89
CA LEU A 229 10.48 -3.58 16.82
C LEU A 229 11.85 -4.09 17.31
N GLU A 230 12.18 -3.86 18.58
CA GLU A 230 13.42 -4.37 19.21
C GLU A 230 13.29 -5.82 19.69
N GLN A 231 12.09 -6.29 20.01
CA GLN A 231 11.84 -7.59 20.67
C GLN A 231 11.21 -8.64 19.78
N GLU A 232 10.49 -8.24 18.74
CA GLU A 232 9.74 -9.15 17.88
C GLU A 232 10.47 -9.39 16.55
N ALA A 233 10.06 -10.43 15.83
CA ALA A 233 10.53 -10.69 14.48
C ALA A 233 10.24 -9.50 13.56
N PHE A 234 11.04 -9.32 12.53
CA PHE A 234 10.91 -8.23 11.55
C PHE A 234 9.47 -8.13 11.00
N CYS A 235 8.89 -6.94 11.14
CA CYS A 235 7.56 -6.61 10.62
C CYS A 235 7.62 -5.31 9.82
N GLY A 236 7.69 -5.42 8.49
CA GLY A 236 7.82 -4.26 7.58
C GLY A 236 6.70 -3.24 7.74
N THR A 237 5.46 -3.66 7.98
CA THR A 237 4.33 -2.76 8.18
C THR A 237 4.43 -1.97 9.49
N LEU A 238 4.87 -2.62 10.59
CA LEU A 238 5.08 -1.93 11.87
C LEU A 238 6.26 -0.95 11.78
N GLN A 239 7.34 -1.36 11.13
CA GLN A 239 8.50 -0.50 10.85
C GLN A 239 8.07 0.74 10.04
N GLY A 240 7.30 0.53 8.95
CA GLY A 240 6.81 1.61 8.11
C GLY A 240 5.87 2.56 8.86
N ALA A 241 4.94 2.03 9.66
CA ALA A 241 4.04 2.82 10.49
C ALA A 241 4.80 3.66 11.52
N TYR A 242 5.80 3.07 12.18
CA TYR A 242 6.66 3.76 13.13
C TYR A 242 7.43 4.92 12.48
N GLN A 243 8.07 4.66 11.34
CA GLN A 243 8.80 5.68 10.58
C GLN A 243 7.89 6.80 10.07
N ALA A 244 6.71 6.46 9.55
CA ALA A 244 5.73 7.44 9.09
C ALA A 244 5.29 8.37 10.22
N PHE A 245 5.00 7.81 11.41
CA PHE A 245 4.58 8.59 12.57
C PHE A 245 5.70 9.52 13.06
N LEU A 246 6.95 9.04 13.14
CA LEU A 246 8.10 9.87 13.48
C LEU A 246 8.30 11.06 12.54
N ASN A 247 7.92 10.90 11.28
CA ASN A 247 8.05 11.93 10.24
C ASN A 247 6.75 12.70 9.98
N GLY A 248 5.82 12.71 10.95
CA GLY A 248 4.68 13.63 10.98
C GLY A 248 3.39 13.13 10.35
N VAL A 249 3.28 11.85 9.98
CA VAL A 249 2.00 11.25 9.60
C VAL A 249 1.18 11.02 10.87
N PRO A 250 0.02 11.70 11.05
CA PRO A 250 -0.64 11.73 12.35
C PRO A 250 -1.30 10.41 12.75
N ARG A 251 -1.61 9.53 11.77
CA ARG A 251 -2.29 8.26 12.01
C ARG A 251 -1.81 7.17 11.08
N CYS A 252 -1.42 6.04 11.69
CA CYS A 252 -1.12 4.81 10.98
C CYS A 252 -2.07 3.71 11.45
N HIS A 253 -2.64 2.96 10.51
CA HIS A 253 -3.58 1.88 10.79
C HIS A 253 -3.09 0.58 10.17
N LEU A 254 -3.27 -0.52 10.91
CA LEU A 254 -3.13 -1.87 10.41
C LEU A 254 -4.51 -2.51 10.48
N ILE A 255 -5.09 -2.87 9.34
CA ILE A 255 -6.45 -3.42 9.25
C ILE A 255 -6.48 -4.63 8.33
N SER A 256 -7.47 -5.52 8.56
CA SER A 256 -7.58 -6.74 7.79
C SER A 256 -8.24 -6.51 6.44
N PHE A 257 -7.62 -7.03 5.36
CA PHE A 257 -8.29 -7.15 4.07
C PHE A 257 -9.29 -8.33 4.02
N CYS A 258 -9.28 -9.21 5.02
CA CYS A 258 -10.20 -10.33 5.10
C CYS A 258 -11.59 -9.90 5.61
N ALA A 259 -11.67 -8.77 6.33
CA ALA A 259 -12.91 -8.27 6.90
C ALA A 259 -13.57 -7.28 5.93
N ASP A 260 -14.83 -7.57 5.54
CA ASP A 260 -15.62 -6.69 4.69
C ASP A 260 -15.92 -5.36 5.41
N GLY A 261 -15.77 -4.24 4.69
CA GLY A 261 -16.00 -2.90 5.23
C GLY A 261 -14.93 -2.39 6.21
N ALA A 262 -13.82 -3.09 6.41
CA ALA A 262 -12.78 -2.70 7.36
C ALA A 262 -12.16 -1.32 7.08
N LEU A 263 -12.16 -0.86 5.83
CA LEU A 263 -11.67 0.47 5.44
C LEU A 263 -12.64 1.60 5.85
N LEU A 264 -13.91 1.29 6.07
CA LEU A 264 -14.97 2.25 6.34
C LEU A 264 -15.31 2.38 7.83
N GLY A 265 -14.76 1.46 8.67
CA GLY A 265 -15.03 1.32 10.10
C GLY A 265 -14.25 2.22 11.07
#